data_ecd8333705689f39fecae9f5373a8ef8
#
_entry.id   ecd8333705689f39fecae9f5373a8ef8
#
_cell.length_a   1.000
_cell.length_b   1.000
_cell.length_c   1.000
_cell.angle_alpha   90.00
_cell.angle_beta   90.00
_cell.angle_gamma   90.00
#
_symmetry.space_group_name_H-M   'P 1'
#
loop_
_entity.id
_entity.type
_entity.pdbx_description
1 polymer ?
#
loop_
_entity_poly.entity_id
_entity_poly.type
_entity_poly.pdbx_seq_one_letter_code
_entity_poly.pdbx_strand_id
1 'polypeptide(L)' 'MTIQTVIKENAYFDSVTLMTISTRANELAGVKTAMIGMGTDMNLEVIRNVGLYTPALDHVTTGDLLIILDLDD' A
#
# COMPACT_ATOMS: atom_id res chain seq x y z
N MET A 1 11.79 -4.98 11.78
CA MET A 1 10.65 -4.79 10.87
C MET A 1 10.25 -3.33 10.88
N THR A 2 10.27 -2.70 9.74
CA THR A 2 9.87 -1.30 9.60
C THR A 2 8.76 -1.18 8.58
N ILE A 3 7.67 -0.54 8.96
CA ILE A 3 6.55 -0.31 8.07
C ILE A 3 6.53 1.15 7.64
N GLN A 4 6.58 1.39 6.34
CA GLN A 4 6.48 2.72 5.76
C GLN A 4 5.16 2.85 5.02
N THR A 5 4.45 3.92 5.27
CA THR A 5 3.17 4.20 4.64
C THR A 5 3.26 5.52 3.88
N VAL A 6 2.97 5.49 2.60
CA VAL A 6 2.88 6.68 1.76
C VAL A 6 1.46 6.76 1.20
N ILE A 7 0.85 7.94 1.33
CA ILE A 7 -0.50 8.19 0.84
C ILE A 7 -0.42 9.32 -0.17
N LYS A 8 -0.92 9.05 -1.38
CA LYS A 8 -1.03 10.07 -2.43
C LYS A 8 -2.49 10.42 -2.61
N GLU A 9 -2.87 11.59 -2.14
CA GLU A 9 -4.26 12.05 -2.19
C GLU A 9 -4.70 12.31 -3.63
N ASN A 10 -5.93 11.91 -3.94
CA ASN A 10 -6.55 12.11 -5.25
C ASN A 10 -5.70 11.60 -6.41
N ALA A 11 -5.07 10.45 -6.22
CA ALA A 11 -4.18 9.84 -7.20
C ALA A 11 -4.76 8.49 -7.64
N TYR A 12 -5.66 8.51 -8.60
CA TYR A 12 -6.25 7.30 -9.16
C TYR A 12 -5.34 6.70 -10.23
N PHE A 13 -5.15 5.39 -10.14
CA PHE A 13 -4.44 4.61 -11.16
C PHE A 13 -5.27 3.39 -11.54
N ASP A 14 -5.14 2.96 -12.78
CA ASP A 14 -5.83 1.77 -13.25
C ASP A 14 -5.20 0.49 -12.68
N SER A 15 -5.95 -0.62 -12.76
CA SER A 15 -5.52 -1.90 -12.16
C SER A 15 -4.22 -2.42 -12.75
N VAL A 16 -4.01 -2.24 -14.06
CA VAL A 16 -2.80 -2.74 -14.72
C VAL A 16 -1.57 -1.97 -14.23
N THR A 17 -1.69 -0.64 -14.11
CA THR A 17 -0.61 0.20 -13.60
C THR A 17 -0.28 -0.16 -12.14
N LEU A 18 -1.31 -0.33 -11.29
CA LEU A 18 -1.11 -0.71 -9.89
C LEU A 18 -0.43 -2.07 -9.77
N MET A 19 -0.83 -3.04 -10.58
CA MET A 19 -0.21 -4.36 -10.59
C MET A 19 1.26 -4.30 -10.98
N THR A 20 1.60 -3.50 -11.99
CA THR A 20 2.98 -3.32 -12.44
C THR A 20 3.84 -2.69 -11.35
N ILE A 21 3.34 -1.63 -10.70
CA ILE A 21 4.06 -0.95 -9.62
C ILE A 21 4.25 -1.90 -8.44
N SER A 22 3.21 -2.65 -8.08
CA SER A 22 3.26 -3.60 -6.97
C SER A 22 4.29 -4.70 -7.22
N THR A 23 4.33 -5.25 -8.43
CA THR A 23 5.30 -6.28 -8.80
C THR A 23 6.73 -5.75 -8.68
N ARG A 24 7.00 -4.56 -9.20
CA ARG A 24 8.33 -3.95 -9.13
C ARG A 24 8.75 -3.63 -7.71
N ALA A 25 7.82 -3.12 -6.90
CA ALA A 25 8.12 -2.80 -5.50
C ALA A 25 8.50 -4.04 -4.70
N ASN A 26 7.82 -5.17 -4.95
CA ASN A 26 8.12 -6.43 -4.26
C ASN A 26 9.44 -7.05 -4.69
N GLU A 27 10.00 -6.62 -5.82
CA GLU A 27 11.30 -7.10 -6.30
C GLU A 27 12.48 -6.29 -5.75
N LEU A 28 12.23 -5.16 -5.08
CA LEU A 28 13.30 -4.32 -4.57
C LEU A 28 14.01 -4.97 -3.38
N ALA A 29 15.34 -4.85 -3.36
CA ALA A 29 16.13 -5.30 -2.21
C ALA A 29 15.73 -4.50 -0.97
N GLY A 30 15.60 -5.19 0.17
CA GLY A 30 15.20 -4.56 1.42
C GLY A 30 13.70 -4.44 1.62
N VAL A 31 12.90 -4.76 0.62
CA VAL A 31 11.44 -4.79 0.75
C VAL A 31 11.00 -6.22 0.94
N LYS A 32 10.42 -6.52 2.11
CA LYS A 32 9.88 -7.83 2.39
C LYS A 32 8.51 -8.01 1.74
N THR A 33 7.67 -6.99 1.86
CA THR A 33 6.34 -6.98 1.24
C THR A 33 5.98 -5.54 0.87
N ALA A 34 5.39 -5.36 -0.30
CA ALA A 34 4.82 -4.09 -0.71
C ALA A 34 3.35 -4.28 -1.05
N MET A 35 2.49 -3.43 -0.49
CA MET A 35 1.07 -3.39 -0.82
C MET A 35 0.76 -2.03 -1.42
N ILE A 36 0.26 -2.02 -2.65
CA ILE A 36 -0.05 -0.81 -3.38
C ILE A 36 -1.46 -0.93 -3.94
N GLY A 37 -2.31 0.01 -3.62
CA GLY A 37 -3.69 0.00 -4.06
C GLY A 37 -4.43 1.26 -3.65
N MET A 38 -5.67 1.36 -4.09
CA MET A 38 -6.53 2.48 -3.70
C MET A 38 -7.07 2.25 -2.28
N GLY A 39 -7.48 3.34 -1.62
CA GLY A 39 -7.98 3.34 -0.24
C GLY A 39 -9.42 2.85 -0.11
N THR A 40 -9.78 1.78 -0.78
CA THR A 40 -11.10 1.18 -0.68
C THR A 40 -11.27 0.40 0.63
N ASP A 41 -12.50 0.23 1.09
CA ASP A 41 -12.77 -0.55 2.30
C ASP A 41 -12.23 -1.96 2.21
N MET A 42 -12.35 -2.60 1.04
CA MET A 42 -11.84 -3.94 0.83
C MET A 42 -10.32 -3.99 0.96
N ASN A 43 -9.60 -3.03 0.38
CA ASN A 43 -8.14 -2.97 0.50
C ASN A 43 -7.70 -2.71 1.93
N LEU A 44 -8.40 -1.82 2.64
CA LEU A 44 -8.09 -1.55 4.06
C LEU A 44 -8.30 -2.78 4.92
N GLU A 45 -9.31 -3.58 4.64
CA GLU A 45 -9.55 -4.83 5.36
C GLU A 45 -8.41 -5.83 5.13
N VAL A 46 -7.96 -5.97 3.89
CA VAL A 46 -6.82 -6.84 3.56
C VAL A 46 -5.56 -6.37 4.29
N ILE A 47 -5.32 -5.06 4.32
CA ILE A 47 -4.16 -4.48 5.01
C ILE A 47 -4.21 -4.79 6.50
N ARG A 48 -5.38 -4.70 7.14
CA ARG A 48 -5.55 -5.07 8.54
C ARG A 48 -5.28 -6.55 8.77
N ASN A 49 -5.79 -7.40 7.90
CA ASN A 49 -5.67 -8.84 8.04
C ASN A 49 -4.21 -9.33 7.92
N VAL A 50 -3.39 -8.64 7.15
CA VAL A 50 -1.97 -8.99 7.03
C VAL A 50 -1.07 -8.26 8.02
N GLY A 51 -1.65 -7.43 8.89
CA GLY A 51 -0.90 -6.76 9.97
C GLY A 51 -0.13 -5.51 9.55
N LEU A 52 -0.48 -4.91 8.43
CA LEU A 52 0.22 -3.72 7.91
C LEU A 52 -0.56 -2.41 8.09
N TYR A 53 -1.68 -2.46 8.80
CA TYR A 53 -2.47 -1.25 9.06
C TYR A 53 -1.79 -0.36 10.09
N THR A 54 -1.71 0.93 9.80
CA THR A 54 -1.21 1.95 10.71
C THR A 54 -2.21 3.09 10.84
N PRO A 55 -2.14 3.92 11.90
CA PRO A 55 -3.05 5.06 12.07
C PRO A 55 -3.00 6.07 10.91
N ALA A 56 -1.93 6.09 10.12
CA ALA A 56 -1.85 6.93 8.93
C ALA A 56 -2.98 6.63 7.92
N LEU A 57 -3.57 5.44 7.97
CA LEU A 57 -4.63 5.03 7.06
C LEU A 57 -6.04 5.37 7.56
N ASP A 58 -6.19 5.97 8.74
CA ASP A 58 -7.51 6.18 9.37
C ASP A 58 -8.42 7.13 8.58
N HIS A 59 -7.84 8.02 7.78
CA HIS A 59 -8.60 9.06 7.09
C HIS A 59 -8.49 9.00 5.56
N VAL A 60 -7.98 7.90 5.01
CA VAL A 60 -7.88 7.77 3.56
C VAL A 60 -9.25 7.58 2.92
N THR A 61 -9.33 7.96 1.65
CA THR A 61 -10.56 7.81 0.85
C THR A 61 -10.31 6.87 -0.32
N THR A 62 -11.38 6.50 -1.01
CA THR A 62 -11.30 5.60 -2.16
C THR A 62 -10.52 6.19 -3.34
N GLY A 63 -10.33 7.51 -3.37
CA GLY A 63 -9.54 8.19 -4.41
C GLY A 63 -8.06 8.34 -4.07
N ASP A 64 -7.62 7.86 -2.91
CA ASP A 64 -6.25 7.98 -2.47
C ASP A 64 -5.45 6.72 -2.81
N LEU A 65 -4.23 6.90 -3.29
CA LEU A 65 -3.31 5.79 -3.54
C LEU A 65 -2.53 5.49 -2.26
N LEU A 66 -2.52 4.21 -1.88
CA LEU A 66 -1.79 3.73 -0.71
C LEU A 66 -0.57 2.93 -1.14
N ILE A 67 0.58 3.26 -0.57
CA ILE A 67 1.82 2.51 -0.75
C ILE A 67 2.30 2.12 0.64
N ILE A 68 2.29 0.84 0.93
CA ILE A 68 2.69 0.32 2.24
C ILE A 68 3.83 -0.65 2.04
N LEU A 69 4.96 -0.36 2.68
CA LEU A 69 6.16 -1.18 2.56
C LEU A 69 6.49 -1.79 3.92
N ASP A 70 6.67 -3.10 3.92
CA ASP A 70 7.25 -3.83 5.05
C ASP A 70 8.71 -4.07 4.69
N LEU A 71 9.60 -3.39 5.38
CA LEU A 71 11.03 -3.36 5.06
C LEU A 71 11.80 -4.33 5.93
N ASP A 72 12.81 -4.97 5.35
CA ASP A 72 13.80 -5.74 6.10
C ASP A 72 14.74 -4.77 6.81
N ASP A 73 14.92 -4.97 8.09
CA ASP A 73 15.83 -4.15 8.89
C ASP A 73 17.18 -4.83 9.06
#